data_80516dced29c4be2701cc19c9e0b9de0
#
_entry.id   80516dced29c4be2701cc19c9e0b9de0
#
_cell.length_a   1.000
_cell.length_b   1.000
_cell.length_c   1.000
_cell.angle_alpha   90.00
_cell.angle_beta   90.00
_cell.angle_gamma   90.00
#
_symmetry.space_group_name_H-M   'P 1'
#
loop_
_entity.id
_entity.type
_entity.pdbx_description
1 polymer ?
#
loop_
_entity_poly.entity_id
_entity_poly.type
_entity_poly.pdbx_seq_one_letter_code
_entity_poly.pdbx_strand_id
1 'polypeptide(L)'
;AVALGARGARVLLLDADLSQANLDLLLGVHPRFDLQHVLEGRRQLEEIVVEWPAGVRLIPAAADVPELAELDDYRRECLLRSVGALEGDADLVVMDTASGVSRDALALCLAADDVVVMTTPEMPAFADAYGLVKMLAAQGIRRAPHLLVSQAASPEEAEETAHRIRLVARRFLRLEVDSWGAIPEDPAVPRAVRLQ
;
A
#
# COMPACT_ATOMS: atom_id res chain seq x y z
N ALA A 1 5.19 4.47 -7.28
CA ALA A 1 5.53 3.54 -8.37
C ALA A 1 5.96 4.29 -9.64
N VAL A 2 5.04 4.99 -10.34
CA VAL A 2 5.28 5.62 -11.65
C VAL A 2 6.48 6.59 -11.65
N ALA A 3 6.60 7.47 -10.64
CA ALA A 3 7.72 8.41 -10.54
C ALA A 3 9.09 7.74 -10.35
N LEU A 4 9.13 6.56 -9.73
CA LEU A 4 10.35 5.76 -9.59
C LEU A 4 10.69 5.04 -10.88
N GLY A 5 9.69 4.45 -11.54
CA GLY A 5 9.87 3.84 -12.84
C GLY A 5 10.36 4.82 -13.91
N ALA A 6 9.81 6.04 -13.95
CA ALA A 6 10.29 7.11 -14.83
C ALA A 6 11.76 7.53 -14.56
N ARG A 7 12.32 7.17 -13.42
CA ARG A 7 13.75 7.36 -13.06
C ARG A 7 14.60 6.13 -13.33
N GLY A 8 14.03 5.10 -13.96
CA GLY A 8 14.72 3.89 -14.38
C GLY A 8 14.68 2.73 -13.39
N ALA A 9 13.92 2.83 -12.29
CA ALA A 9 13.71 1.70 -11.39
C ALA A 9 12.72 0.69 -11.97
N ARG A 10 12.98 -0.61 -11.81
CA ARG A 10 12.02 -1.67 -12.10
C ARG A 10 11.08 -1.80 -10.91
N VAL A 11 9.85 -1.34 -11.05
CA VAL A 11 8.87 -1.31 -9.96
C VAL A 11 7.80 -2.36 -10.19
N LEU A 12 7.59 -3.23 -9.22
CA LEU A 12 6.45 -4.14 -9.15
C LEU A 12 5.41 -3.54 -8.22
N LEU A 13 4.24 -3.23 -8.73
CA LEU A 13 3.11 -2.67 -7.99
C LEU A 13 2.08 -3.78 -7.75
N LEU A 14 1.79 -4.07 -6.51
CA LEU A 14 0.77 -5.05 -6.13
C LEU A 14 -0.47 -4.32 -5.64
N ASP A 15 -1.60 -4.56 -6.28
CA ASP A 15 -2.90 -4.21 -5.72
C ASP A 15 -3.27 -5.21 -4.64
N ALA A 16 -3.11 -4.81 -3.39
CA ALA A 16 -3.38 -5.65 -2.22
C ALA A 16 -4.62 -5.20 -1.43
N ASP A 17 -5.38 -4.23 -1.97
CA ASP A 17 -6.75 -3.98 -1.52
C ASP A 17 -7.71 -4.96 -2.20
N LEU A 18 -7.74 -6.18 -1.68
CA LEU A 18 -8.56 -7.26 -2.25
C LEU A 18 -10.06 -7.01 -2.14
N SER A 19 -10.47 -6.02 -1.37
CA SER A 19 -11.88 -5.64 -1.20
C SER A 19 -12.33 -4.56 -2.17
N GLN A 20 -11.42 -3.66 -2.56
CA GLN A 20 -11.71 -2.51 -3.41
C GLN A 20 -10.57 -2.25 -4.41
N ALA A 21 -10.10 -3.31 -5.06
CA ALA A 21 -9.06 -3.21 -6.08
C ALA A 21 -9.42 -2.16 -7.14
N ASN A 22 -8.47 -1.26 -7.44
CA ASN A 22 -8.71 -0.15 -8.36
C ASN A 22 -7.46 0.35 -9.09
N LEU A 23 -6.30 -0.27 -8.86
CA LEU A 23 -5.06 0.17 -9.51
C LEU A 23 -5.08 -0.05 -11.03
N ASP A 24 -5.79 -1.05 -11.51
CA ASP A 24 -6.01 -1.29 -12.93
C ASP A 24 -6.78 -0.14 -13.57
N LEU A 25 -7.84 0.34 -12.90
CA LEU A 25 -8.62 1.51 -13.34
C LEU A 25 -7.76 2.76 -13.34
N LEU A 26 -6.99 3.00 -12.26
CA LEU A 26 -6.12 4.18 -12.15
C LEU A 26 -5.01 4.21 -13.20
N LEU A 27 -4.53 3.05 -13.62
CA LEU A 27 -3.51 2.92 -14.66
C LEU A 27 -4.09 2.78 -16.09
N GLY A 28 -5.41 2.71 -16.23
CA GLY A 28 -6.09 2.57 -17.52
C GLY A 28 -5.77 1.24 -18.21
N VAL A 29 -5.58 0.16 -17.45
CA VAL A 29 -5.33 -1.19 -17.97
C VAL A 29 -6.53 -2.10 -17.74
N HIS A 30 -6.65 -3.13 -18.59
CA HIS A 30 -7.72 -4.11 -18.49
C HIS A 30 -7.10 -5.52 -18.42
N PRO A 31 -6.70 -5.97 -17.23
CA PRO A 31 -6.07 -7.26 -17.05
C PRO A 31 -7.04 -8.40 -17.41
N ARG A 32 -6.51 -9.42 -18.08
CA ARG A 32 -7.29 -10.63 -18.42
C ARG A 32 -7.39 -11.57 -17.23
N PHE A 33 -6.38 -11.56 -16.38
CA PHE A 33 -6.26 -12.38 -15.18
C PHE A 33 -5.77 -11.50 -14.02
N ASP A 34 -6.10 -11.90 -12.82
CA ASP A 34 -5.85 -11.18 -11.58
C ASP A 34 -5.50 -12.12 -10.44
N LEU A 35 -5.30 -11.60 -9.23
CA LEU A 35 -4.97 -12.38 -8.04
C LEU A 35 -6.00 -13.46 -7.69
N GLN A 36 -7.28 -13.29 -8.04
CA GLN A 36 -8.28 -14.34 -7.84
C GLN A 36 -7.87 -15.63 -8.55
N HIS A 37 -7.43 -15.51 -9.82
CA HIS A 37 -7.02 -16.67 -10.61
C HIS A 37 -5.80 -17.39 -10.02
N VAL A 38 -4.91 -16.65 -9.36
CA VAL A 38 -3.74 -17.23 -8.66
C VAL A 38 -4.17 -17.93 -7.38
N LEU A 39 -4.99 -17.28 -6.55
CA LEU A 39 -5.46 -17.81 -5.27
C LEU A 39 -6.38 -19.03 -5.42
N GLU A 40 -7.03 -19.18 -6.58
CA GLU A 40 -7.77 -20.37 -6.97
C GLU A 40 -6.90 -21.45 -7.63
N GLY A 41 -5.59 -21.21 -7.78
CA GLY A 41 -4.67 -22.16 -8.42
C GLY A 41 -4.82 -22.31 -9.93
N ARG A 42 -5.51 -21.38 -10.58
CA ARG A 42 -5.75 -21.41 -12.03
C ARG A 42 -4.63 -20.78 -12.85
N ARG A 43 -3.82 -19.92 -12.22
CA ARG A 43 -2.69 -19.20 -12.82
C ARG A 43 -1.52 -19.11 -11.85
N GLN A 44 -0.31 -18.93 -12.41
CA GLN A 44 0.84 -18.51 -11.64
C GLN A 44 0.89 -16.99 -11.55
N LEU A 45 1.60 -16.43 -10.56
CA LEU A 45 1.64 -14.97 -10.36
C LEU A 45 2.25 -14.24 -11.55
N GLU A 46 3.26 -14.83 -12.18
CA GLU A 46 3.93 -14.28 -13.36
C GLU A 46 3.01 -14.14 -14.58
N GLU A 47 2.00 -15.01 -14.68
CA GLU A 47 1.05 -15.01 -15.81
C GLU A 47 0.03 -13.87 -15.75
N ILE A 48 -0.15 -13.25 -14.58
CA ILE A 48 -1.11 -12.16 -14.37
C ILE A 48 -0.46 -10.78 -14.36
N VAL A 49 0.88 -10.72 -14.36
CA VAL A 49 1.62 -9.45 -14.37
C VAL A 49 1.31 -8.68 -15.64
N VAL A 50 0.93 -7.41 -15.49
CA VAL A 50 0.66 -6.49 -16.60
C VAL A 50 1.79 -5.48 -16.68
N GLU A 51 2.44 -5.41 -17.86
CA GLU A 51 3.44 -4.39 -18.14
C GLU A 51 2.77 -3.02 -18.33
N TRP A 52 3.33 -2.02 -17.66
CA TRP A 52 2.89 -0.62 -17.80
C TRP A 52 4.11 0.26 -18.18
N PRO A 53 3.92 1.38 -18.89
CA PRO A 53 5.02 2.25 -19.27
C PRO A 53 5.94 2.65 -18.12
N ALA A 54 7.16 3.11 -18.45
CA ALA A 54 8.16 3.58 -17.48
C ALA A 54 8.68 2.52 -16.50
N GLY A 55 8.73 1.23 -16.88
CA GLY A 55 9.33 0.20 -16.04
C GLY A 55 8.47 -0.23 -14.84
N VAL A 56 7.19 0.08 -14.86
CA VAL A 56 6.22 -0.37 -13.85
C VAL A 56 5.54 -1.64 -14.33
N ARG A 57 5.39 -2.61 -13.45
CA ARG A 57 4.60 -3.84 -13.66
C ARG A 57 3.53 -3.91 -12.58
N LEU A 58 2.31 -4.22 -12.97
CA LEU A 58 1.16 -4.34 -12.07
C LEU A 58 0.81 -5.81 -11.84
N ILE A 59 0.61 -6.20 -10.60
CA ILE A 59 -0.12 -7.40 -10.20
C ILE A 59 -1.53 -6.93 -9.81
N PRO A 60 -2.53 -7.14 -10.68
CA PRO A 60 -3.89 -6.67 -10.44
C PRO A 60 -4.63 -7.58 -9.47
N ALA A 61 -5.51 -7.03 -8.64
CA ALA A 61 -6.49 -7.79 -7.89
C ALA A 61 -7.89 -7.71 -8.54
N ALA A 62 -8.75 -8.64 -8.19
CA ALA A 62 -10.16 -8.59 -8.59
C ALA A 62 -10.93 -7.69 -7.62
N ALA A 63 -11.72 -6.79 -8.17
CA ALA A 63 -12.70 -6.04 -7.38
C ALA A 63 -13.94 -6.89 -7.08
N ASP A 64 -14.60 -6.62 -5.96
CA ASP A 64 -15.91 -7.18 -5.61
C ASP A 64 -15.97 -8.72 -5.51
N VAL A 65 -14.89 -9.37 -5.12
CA VAL A 65 -14.84 -10.82 -4.86
C VAL A 65 -14.89 -11.06 -3.35
N PRO A 66 -16.06 -11.45 -2.78
CA PRO A 66 -16.21 -11.60 -1.33
C PRO A 66 -15.23 -12.60 -0.71
N GLU A 67 -14.85 -13.64 -1.45
CA GLU A 67 -13.92 -14.68 -1.01
C GLU A 67 -12.48 -14.19 -0.88
N LEU A 68 -12.17 -13.01 -1.45
CA LEU A 68 -10.85 -12.36 -1.35
C LEU A 68 -10.83 -11.26 -0.31
N ALA A 69 -11.98 -10.80 0.20
CA ALA A 69 -12.04 -9.72 1.19
C ALA A 69 -11.31 -10.08 2.51
N GLU A 70 -11.22 -11.37 2.83
CA GLU A 70 -10.42 -11.90 3.93
C GLU A 70 -9.77 -13.21 3.49
N LEU A 71 -8.45 -13.21 3.35
CA LEU A 71 -7.70 -14.42 3.04
C LEU A 71 -7.57 -15.32 4.27
N ASP A 72 -7.73 -16.63 4.08
CA ASP A 72 -7.27 -17.60 5.06
C ASP A 72 -5.74 -17.57 5.17
N ASP A 73 -5.20 -18.16 6.25
CA ASP A 73 -3.77 -18.12 6.54
C ASP A 73 -2.92 -18.80 5.44
N TYR A 74 -3.47 -19.84 4.80
CA TYR A 74 -2.77 -20.56 3.73
C TYR A 74 -2.68 -19.71 2.45
N ARG A 75 -3.78 -19.10 2.01
CA ARG A 75 -3.82 -18.25 0.81
C ARG A 75 -2.94 -17.02 0.99
N ARG A 76 -2.95 -16.42 2.19
CA ARG A 76 -2.08 -15.28 2.52
C ARG A 76 -0.61 -15.66 2.44
N GLU A 77 -0.23 -16.81 2.99
CA GLU A 77 1.15 -17.28 2.92
C GLU A 77 1.57 -17.60 1.47
N CYS A 78 0.68 -18.20 0.69
CA CYS A 78 0.92 -18.44 -0.74
C CYS A 78 1.16 -17.12 -1.49
N LEU A 79 0.33 -16.09 -1.26
CA LEU A 79 0.50 -14.78 -1.88
C LEU A 79 1.85 -14.17 -1.54
N LEU A 80 2.21 -14.11 -0.25
CA LEU A 80 3.49 -13.55 0.20
C LEU A 80 4.68 -14.29 -0.41
N ARG A 81 4.66 -15.62 -0.48
CA ARG A 81 5.71 -16.40 -1.12
C ARG A 81 5.83 -16.13 -2.62
N SER A 82 4.67 -16.03 -3.30
CA SER A 82 4.65 -15.77 -4.75
C SER A 82 5.19 -14.37 -5.08
N VAL A 83 4.84 -13.37 -4.26
CA VAL A 83 5.39 -12.01 -4.40
C VAL A 83 6.91 -12.03 -4.16
N GLY A 84 7.37 -12.72 -3.10
CA GLY A 84 8.80 -12.88 -2.80
C GLY A 84 9.58 -13.54 -3.94
N ALA A 85 8.98 -14.45 -4.70
CA ALA A 85 9.64 -15.05 -5.86
C ALA A 85 9.91 -14.06 -7.00
N LEU A 86 9.12 -12.97 -7.10
CA LEU A 86 9.28 -11.92 -8.11
C LEU A 86 10.23 -10.78 -7.68
N GLU A 87 10.69 -10.76 -6.43
CA GLU A 87 11.59 -9.71 -5.92
C GLU A 87 12.90 -9.63 -6.72
N GLY A 88 13.44 -10.76 -7.21
CA GLY A 88 14.66 -10.79 -8.02
C GLY A 88 14.57 -10.01 -9.34
N ASP A 89 13.36 -9.81 -9.84
CA ASP A 89 13.09 -9.12 -11.10
C ASP A 89 12.69 -7.65 -10.93
N ALA A 90 12.62 -7.16 -9.70
CA ALA A 90 12.27 -5.78 -9.35
C ALA A 90 13.33 -5.14 -8.46
N ASP A 91 13.49 -3.84 -8.59
CA ASP A 91 14.32 -3.04 -7.68
C ASP A 91 13.49 -2.59 -6.45
N LEU A 92 12.16 -2.55 -6.62
CA LEU A 92 11.20 -2.20 -5.58
C LEU A 92 9.86 -2.91 -5.81
N VAL A 93 9.32 -3.49 -4.75
CA VAL A 93 7.93 -3.96 -4.68
C VAL A 93 7.13 -2.97 -3.85
N VAL A 94 6.07 -2.42 -4.43
CA VAL A 94 5.13 -1.51 -3.75
C VAL A 94 3.80 -2.24 -3.59
N MET A 95 3.38 -2.47 -2.35
CA MET A 95 2.10 -3.10 -2.03
C MET A 95 1.10 -2.03 -1.58
N ASP A 96 0.03 -1.84 -2.34
CA ASP A 96 -1.08 -0.95 -1.99
C ASP A 96 -2.12 -1.75 -1.21
N THR A 97 -2.31 -1.44 0.07
CA THR A 97 -3.16 -2.21 0.97
C THR A 97 -4.47 -1.49 1.26
N ALA A 98 -5.50 -2.25 1.60
CA ALA A 98 -6.76 -1.69 2.08
C ALA A 98 -6.54 -0.72 3.24
N SER A 99 -7.39 0.28 3.34
CA SER A 99 -7.43 1.19 4.48
C SER A 99 -7.82 0.47 5.77
N GLY A 100 -7.36 0.99 6.92
CA GLY A 100 -7.68 0.42 8.23
C GLY A 100 -6.75 -0.72 8.67
N VAL A 101 -7.23 -1.57 9.58
CA VAL A 101 -6.44 -2.59 10.29
C VAL A 101 -6.95 -4.01 10.03
N SER A 102 -7.09 -4.40 8.77
CA SER A 102 -7.43 -5.79 8.44
C SER A 102 -6.27 -6.76 8.74
N ARG A 103 -6.57 -8.04 8.92
CA ARG A 103 -5.54 -9.07 9.12
C ARG A 103 -4.59 -9.16 7.93
N ASP A 104 -5.09 -9.00 6.74
CA ASP A 104 -4.31 -9.08 5.50
C ASP A 104 -3.38 -7.87 5.35
N ALA A 105 -3.90 -6.65 5.56
CA ALA A 105 -3.07 -5.44 5.55
C ALA A 105 -1.94 -5.50 6.58
N LEU A 106 -2.23 -5.98 7.81
CA LEU A 106 -1.20 -6.16 8.84
C LEU A 106 -0.15 -7.19 8.44
N ALA A 107 -0.56 -8.33 7.87
CA ALA A 107 0.38 -9.37 7.44
C ALA A 107 1.31 -8.88 6.33
N LEU A 108 0.77 -8.13 5.35
CA LEU A 108 1.55 -7.50 4.29
C LEU A 108 2.52 -6.47 4.84
N CYS A 109 2.07 -5.61 5.75
CA CYS A 109 2.95 -4.65 6.43
C CYS A 109 4.09 -5.33 7.20
N LEU A 110 3.82 -6.45 7.90
CA LEU A 110 4.84 -7.17 8.66
C LEU A 110 5.82 -7.96 7.77
N ALA A 111 5.42 -8.29 6.55
CA ALA A 111 6.27 -8.94 5.55
C ALA A 111 7.17 -7.94 4.80
N ALA A 112 6.77 -6.67 4.72
CA ALA A 112 7.51 -5.64 4.02
C ALA A 112 8.79 -5.22 4.78
N ASP A 113 9.79 -4.75 4.04
CA ASP A 113 11.00 -4.14 4.60
C ASP A 113 10.72 -2.79 5.24
N ASP A 114 9.91 -1.99 4.59
CA ASP A 114 9.51 -0.66 5.04
C ASP A 114 7.99 -0.50 4.94
N VAL A 115 7.40 0.13 5.96
CA VAL A 115 5.96 0.40 6.01
C VAL A 115 5.72 1.89 5.96
N VAL A 116 4.91 2.34 5.01
CA VAL A 116 4.48 3.74 4.89
C VAL A 116 3.04 3.85 5.34
N VAL A 117 2.82 4.53 6.47
CA VAL A 117 1.48 4.85 6.97
C VAL A 117 1.06 6.19 6.39
N MET A 118 0.05 6.19 5.54
CA MET A 118 -0.51 7.42 4.98
C MET A 118 -1.64 7.94 5.85
N THR A 119 -1.71 9.27 5.98
CA THR A 119 -2.79 9.96 6.68
C THR A 119 -3.08 11.31 6.02
N THR A 120 -4.19 11.92 6.39
CA THR A 120 -4.51 13.33 6.09
C THR A 120 -4.59 14.12 7.39
N PRO A 121 -4.63 15.48 7.35
CA PRO A 121 -4.78 16.32 8.54
C PRO A 121 -6.09 16.09 9.31
N GLU A 122 -7.07 15.43 8.70
CA GLU A 122 -8.38 15.20 9.28
C GLU A 122 -8.34 14.24 10.48
N MET A 123 -9.16 14.52 11.50
CA MET A 123 -9.19 13.71 12.74
C MET A 123 -9.51 12.23 12.53
N PRO A 124 -10.44 11.81 11.64
CA PRO A 124 -10.68 10.40 11.38
C PRO A 124 -9.43 9.69 10.83
N ALA A 125 -8.79 10.29 9.80
CA ALA A 125 -7.58 9.72 9.21
C ALA A 125 -6.40 9.66 10.21
N PHE A 126 -6.28 10.66 11.08
CA PHE A 126 -5.33 10.63 12.20
C PHE A 126 -5.58 9.42 13.13
N ALA A 127 -6.85 9.18 13.50
CA ALA A 127 -7.20 8.07 14.37
C ALA A 127 -6.91 6.71 13.73
N ASP A 128 -7.21 6.57 12.44
CA ASP A 128 -6.95 5.35 11.67
C ASP A 128 -5.45 5.08 11.55
N ALA A 129 -4.66 6.10 11.20
CA ALA A 129 -3.20 5.99 11.12
C ALA A 129 -2.59 5.60 12.48
N TYR A 130 -3.02 6.24 13.58
CA TYR A 130 -2.57 5.85 14.90
C TYR A 130 -2.99 4.43 15.28
N GLY A 131 -4.21 4.02 14.89
CA GLY A 131 -4.72 2.66 15.07
C GLY A 131 -3.82 1.63 14.38
N LEU A 132 -3.43 1.88 13.14
CA LEU A 132 -2.51 1.02 12.39
C LEU A 132 -1.13 0.96 13.06
N VAL A 133 -0.54 2.10 13.40
CA VAL A 133 0.75 2.17 14.12
C VAL A 133 0.69 1.37 15.44
N LYS A 134 -0.40 1.47 16.18
CA LYS A 134 -0.63 0.72 17.43
C LYS A 134 -0.66 -0.79 17.18
N MET A 135 -1.35 -1.24 16.12
CA MET A 135 -1.44 -2.66 15.79
C MET A 135 -0.08 -3.20 15.32
N LEU A 136 0.66 -2.45 14.50
CA LEU A 136 2.01 -2.80 14.09
C LEU A 136 2.95 -2.93 15.29
N ALA A 137 2.88 -1.99 16.24
CA ALA A 137 3.65 -2.06 17.49
C ALA A 137 3.31 -3.32 18.31
N ALA A 138 2.01 -3.64 18.44
CA ALA A 138 1.54 -4.82 19.17
C ALA A 138 2.00 -6.14 18.53
N GLN A 139 2.16 -6.16 17.21
CA GLN A 139 2.68 -7.31 16.45
C GLN A 139 4.22 -7.37 16.39
N GLY A 140 4.91 -6.41 17.00
CA GLY A 140 6.37 -6.39 17.05
C GLY A 140 7.03 -6.02 15.73
N ILE A 141 6.51 -5.03 15.03
CA ILE A 141 7.15 -4.51 13.81
C ILE A 141 8.65 -4.28 14.01
N ARG A 142 9.47 -4.75 13.06
CA ARG A 142 10.93 -4.75 13.20
C ARG A 142 11.59 -3.39 12.97
N ARG A 143 11.02 -2.58 12.08
CA ARG A 143 11.51 -1.23 11.74
C ARG A 143 10.46 -0.20 12.10
N ALA A 144 10.90 1.01 12.39
CA ALA A 144 10.01 2.15 12.59
C ALA A 144 9.18 2.37 11.32
N PRO A 145 7.86 2.48 11.41
CA PRO A 145 7.05 2.82 10.25
C PRO A 145 7.29 4.29 9.87
N HIS A 146 7.17 4.57 8.59
CA HIS A 146 7.27 5.91 8.02
C HIS A 146 5.89 6.53 7.90
N LEU A 147 5.77 7.79 8.24
CA LEU A 147 4.53 8.55 8.11
C LEU A 147 4.61 9.48 6.90
N LEU A 148 3.57 9.44 6.07
CA LEU A 148 3.40 10.33 4.93
C LEU A 148 2.06 11.05 5.07
N VAL A 149 2.09 12.37 5.18
CA VAL A 149 0.87 13.18 5.27
C VAL A 149 0.44 13.61 3.87
N SER A 150 -0.74 13.23 3.45
CA SER A 150 -1.32 13.58 2.14
C SER A 150 -2.39 14.66 2.30
N GLN A 151 -2.64 15.42 1.23
CA GLN A 151 -3.69 16.44 1.14
C GLN A 151 -3.58 17.53 2.22
N ALA A 152 -2.35 17.83 2.64
CA ALA A 152 -2.14 18.96 3.54
C ALA A 152 -2.21 20.29 2.77
N ALA A 153 -2.90 21.26 3.35
CA ALA A 153 -3.04 22.59 2.76
C ALA A 153 -1.73 23.41 2.84
N SER A 154 -0.86 23.07 3.80
CA SER A 154 0.46 23.68 3.93
C SER A 154 1.50 22.70 4.52
N PRO A 155 2.81 22.99 4.34
CA PRO A 155 3.87 22.22 4.99
C PRO A 155 3.76 22.22 6.52
N GLU A 156 3.32 23.32 7.11
CA GLU A 156 3.17 23.47 8.56
C GLU A 156 2.08 22.57 9.10
N GLU A 157 0.92 22.49 8.41
CA GLU A 157 -0.18 21.59 8.76
C GLU A 157 0.25 20.12 8.68
N ALA A 158 1.01 19.78 7.64
CA ALA A 158 1.55 18.44 7.49
C ALA A 158 2.50 18.06 8.63
N GLU A 159 3.43 18.97 9.00
CA GLU A 159 4.38 18.75 10.10
C GLU A 159 3.66 18.67 11.44
N GLU A 160 2.65 19.50 11.69
CA GLU A 160 1.84 19.43 12.92
C GLU A 160 1.14 18.07 13.00
N THR A 161 0.53 17.60 11.92
CA THR A 161 -0.13 16.29 11.86
C THR A 161 0.86 15.16 12.15
N ALA A 162 2.01 15.17 11.49
CA ALA A 162 3.06 14.19 11.70
C ALA A 162 3.60 14.23 13.15
N HIS A 163 3.84 15.42 13.66
CA HIS A 163 4.31 15.61 15.05
C HIS A 163 3.35 15.01 16.06
N ARG A 164 2.06 15.23 15.91
CA ARG A 164 1.03 14.70 16.83
C ARG A 164 1.02 13.17 16.83
N ILE A 165 1.07 12.50 15.66
CA ILE A 165 1.13 11.03 15.58
C ILE A 165 2.42 10.51 16.25
N ARG A 166 3.57 11.10 15.93
CA ARG A 166 4.86 10.73 16.51
C ARG A 166 4.87 10.89 18.04
N LEU A 167 4.29 11.97 18.54
CA LEU A 167 4.21 12.22 19.99
C LEU A 167 3.41 11.15 20.70
N VAL A 168 2.22 10.79 20.19
CA VAL A 168 1.37 9.77 20.83
C VAL A 168 1.96 8.36 20.67
N ALA A 169 2.58 8.04 19.54
CA ALA A 169 3.27 6.76 19.32
C ALA A 169 4.44 6.60 20.30
N ARG A 170 5.30 7.60 20.42
CA ARG A 170 6.41 7.59 21.38
C ARG A 170 5.91 7.45 22.81
N ARG A 171 4.91 8.23 23.20
CA ARG A 171 4.40 8.27 24.57
C ARG A 171 3.71 6.99 25.01
N PHE A 172 2.87 6.41 24.16
CA PHE A 172 1.98 5.31 24.55
C PHE A 172 2.44 3.95 24.02
N LEU A 173 3.16 3.92 22.89
CA LEU A 173 3.60 2.67 22.27
C LEU A 173 5.11 2.44 22.41
N ARG A 174 5.87 3.44 22.86
CA ARG A 174 7.34 3.43 22.88
C ARG A 174 7.94 3.10 21.51
N LEU A 175 7.26 3.51 20.46
CA LEU A 175 7.64 3.30 19.07
C LEU A 175 7.99 4.63 18.44
N GLU A 176 9.16 4.68 17.79
CA GLU A 176 9.50 5.80 16.92
C GLU A 176 8.77 5.65 15.59
N VAL A 177 8.36 6.77 15.01
CA VAL A 177 7.75 6.86 13.69
C VAL A 177 8.50 7.93 12.92
N ASP A 178 9.08 7.57 11.78
CA ASP A 178 9.80 8.52 10.95
C ASP A 178 8.82 9.28 10.05
N SER A 179 9.14 10.54 9.73
CA SER A 179 8.36 11.32 8.78
C SER A 179 9.04 11.32 7.40
N TRP A 180 8.31 10.91 6.38
CA TRP A 180 8.72 11.05 4.97
C TRP A 180 8.23 12.34 4.33
N GLY A 181 7.63 13.25 5.14
CA GLY A 181 7.14 14.53 4.67
C GLY A 181 5.67 14.49 4.25
N ALA A 182 5.35 15.28 3.23
CA ALA A 182 3.97 15.47 2.81
C ALA A 182 3.79 15.46 1.30
N ILE A 183 2.59 15.08 0.88
CA ILE A 183 2.05 15.31 -0.46
C ILE A 183 1.01 16.41 -0.34
N PRO A 184 1.25 17.60 -0.90
CA PRO A 184 0.30 18.69 -0.79
C PRO A 184 -1.00 18.37 -1.54
N GLU A 185 -2.08 19.02 -1.16
CA GLU A 185 -3.30 18.99 -1.96
C GLU A 185 -3.02 19.59 -3.33
N ASP A 186 -3.38 18.87 -4.40
CA ASP A 186 -3.24 19.33 -5.77
C ASP A 186 -4.55 19.10 -6.54
N PRO A 187 -5.23 20.17 -6.98
CA PRO A 187 -6.47 20.06 -7.74
C PRO A 187 -6.29 19.36 -9.10
N ALA A 188 -5.07 19.19 -9.59
CA ALA A 188 -4.80 18.41 -10.80
C ALA A 188 -5.06 16.92 -10.58
N VAL A 189 -4.90 16.39 -9.36
CA VAL A 189 -5.10 14.95 -9.07
C VAL A 189 -6.54 14.51 -9.34
N PRO A 190 -7.58 15.11 -8.70
CA PRO A 190 -8.95 14.71 -8.98
C PRO A 190 -9.38 15.00 -10.43
N ARG A 191 -8.76 16.00 -11.08
CA ARG A 191 -8.99 16.27 -12.50
C ARG A 191 -8.40 15.17 -13.37
N ALA A 192 -7.19 14.71 -13.11
CA ALA A 192 -6.57 13.62 -13.86
C ALA A 192 -7.38 12.32 -13.76
N VAL A 193 -7.83 11.97 -12.55
CA VAL A 193 -8.67 10.78 -12.31
C VAL A 193 -9.99 10.82 -13.09
N ARG A 194 -10.56 12.00 -13.33
CA ARG A 194 -11.81 12.16 -14.12
C ARG A 194 -11.62 12.11 -15.63
N LEU A 195 -10.40 12.23 -16.10
CA LEU A 195 -10.05 12.29 -17.53
C LEU A 195 -9.52 10.96 -18.09
N GLN A 196 -9.49 9.94 -17.29
CA GLN A 196 -9.14 8.58 -17.70
C GLN A 196 -10.14 7.99 -18.68
#